data_5f09fb4c2daa9d082a3b59bd827ba0e5
#
_entry.id   5f09fb4c2daa9d082a3b59bd827ba0e5
#
_cell.length_a   1.000
_cell.length_b   1.000
_cell.length_c   1.000
_cell.angle_alpha   90.00
_cell.angle_beta   90.00
_cell.angle_gamma   90.00
#
_symmetry.space_group_name_H-M   'P 1'
#
loop_
_entity.id
_entity.type
_entity.pdbx_description
1 polymer ?
#
loop_
_entity_poly.entity_id
_entity_poly.type
_entity_poly.pdbx_seq_one_letter_code
_entity_poly.pdbx_strand_id
1 'polypeptide(L)'
;MRILVLVLALLTWRDAQAAALRSMTALHGPNVYLRDLFDDAGANADRVLGPGPDPGGRIIVEAAQLNAIARQYNVAWRSVSRADRAVLEWPGRPLPREDAIEAVRVAITAAGAADDCDIDLPGFTPPIVPVEVTPVATVSQLDYDSGSGRFTAALTITGDGMNPIDARIAGRAEAMLEAPVSVTRLLPETVLRSDDVRIARVRTTLLQNDVARSLDQIVGMQLRRPVAAGQPLRLTDLTRPPLVQRGSTVRIELSSAGLSVTGQAVALDAGADGEKIRVQNITSRAFLFARVVGPGQVRVTPDAPAALPTVPARFNPP
;
A
#
# COMPACT_ATOMS: atom_id res chain seq x y z
N MET A 1 2.30 -75.65 -70.43
CA MET A 1 2.44 -75.44 -68.99
C MET A 1 2.26 -73.94 -68.75
N ARG A 2 1.06 -73.47 -68.46
CA ARG A 2 0.69 -72.06 -68.32
C ARG A 2 0.48 -71.76 -66.82
N ILE A 3 1.41 -70.97 -66.30
CA ILE A 3 1.34 -70.51 -64.91
C ILE A 3 0.46 -69.28 -64.86
N LEU A 4 -0.73 -69.41 -64.18
CA LEU A 4 -1.69 -68.36 -63.95
C LEU A 4 -1.26 -67.63 -62.68
N VAL A 5 -0.74 -66.41 -62.83
CA VAL A 5 -0.40 -65.56 -61.70
C VAL A 5 -1.64 -64.79 -61.27
N LEU A 6 -2.25 -65.19 -60.11
CA LEU A 6 -3.38 -64.52 -59.46
C LEU A 6 -2.85 -63.35 -58.64
N VAL A 7 -2.98 -62.12 -59.15
CA VAL A 7 -2.68 -60.87 -58.38
C VAL A 7 -3.86 -60.61 -57.45
N LEU A 8 -3.70 -60.91 -56.17
CA LEU A 8 -4.65 -60.58 -55.10
C LEU A 8 -4.48 -59.08 -54.74
N ALA A 9 -5.32 -58.23 -55.28
CA ALA A 9 -5.39 -56.82 -54.88
C ALA A 9 -6.02 -56.75 -53.47
N LEU A 10 -5.13 -56.56 -52.47
CA LEU A 10 -5.56 -56.17 -51.12
C LEU A 10 -6.10 -54.74 -51.18
N LEU A 11 -7.43 -54.62 -51.34
CA LEU A 11 -8.14 -53.37 -51.02
C LEU A 11 -8.07 -53.17 -49.48
N THR A 12 -7.15 -52.30 -49.06
CA THR A 12 -7.23 -51.76 -47.69
C THR A 12 -8.47 -50.88 -47.59
N TRP A 13 -9.53 -51.46 -47.07
CA TRP A 13 -10.63 -50.68 -46.59
C TRP A 13 -10.10 -49.82 -45.41
N ARG A 14 -9.90 -48.58 -45.68
CA ARG A 14 -9.83 -47.59 -44.58
C ARG A 14 -11.23 -47.55 -44.02
N ASP A 15 -11.44 -48.16 -42.86
CA ASP A 15 -12.61 -47.93 -42.05
C ASP A 15 -12.74 -46.40 -41.90
N ALA A 16 -13.71 -45.81 -42.58
CA ALA A 16 -14.13 -44.44 -42.36
C ALA A 16 -14.79 -44.42 -40.99
N GLN A 17 -13.97 -44.27 -39.97
CA GLN A 17 -14.47 -44.10 -38.61
C GLN A 17 -15.39 -42.88 -38.61
N ALA A 18 -16.66 -43.07 -38.23
CA ALA A 18 -17.61 -41.99 -38.12
C ALA A 18 -17.13 -41.06 -37.02
N ALA A 19 -16.93 -39.78 -37.35
CA ALA A 19 -16.54 -38.78 -36.39
C ALA A 19 -17.53 -38.73 -35.24
N ALA A 20 -17.04 -38.69 -34.02
CA ALA A 20 -17.88 -38.57 -32.83
C ALA A 20 -18.00 -37.08 -32.43
N LEU A 21 -19.19 -36.68 -31.96
CA LEU A 21 -19.39 -35.33 -31.44
C LEU A 21 -18.78 -35.22 -30.05
N ARG A 22 -17.99 -34.17 -29.86
CA ARG A 22 -17.56 -33.75 -28.52
C ARG A 22 -18.65 -32.88 -27.90
N SER A 23 -19.35 -33.44 -26.97
CA SER A 23 -20.46 -32.74 -26.30
C SER A 23 -19.99 -31.60 -25.37
N MET A 24 -18.74 -31.65 -24.89
CA MET A 24 -18.13 -30.64 -24.06
C MET A 24 -16.64 -30.59 -24.34
N THR A 25 -16.11 -29.41 -24.63
CA THR A 25 -14.68 -29.17 -24.93
C THR A 25 -14.20 -27.91 -24.23
N ALA A 26 -13.09 -28.02 -23.49
CA ALA A 26 -12.34 -26.88 -23.00
C ALA A 26 -11.43 -26.35 -24.12
N LEU A 27 -11.56 -25.07 -24.43
CA LEU A 27 -10.71 -24.38 -25.40
C LEU A 27 -9.41 -23.93 -24.75
N HIS A 28 -8.32 -23.98 -25.51
CA HIS A 28 -6.98 -23.55 -25.10
C HIS A 28 -6.55 -22.26 -25.82
N GLY A 29 -7.45 -21.57 -26.48
CA GLY A 29 -7.16 -20.38 -27.22
C GLY A 29 -8.39 -19.61 -27.72
N PRO A 30 -8.17 -18.45 -28.38
CA PRO A 30 -9.24 -17.54 -28.78
C PRO A 30 -10.06 -18.01 -29.97
N ASN A 31 -9.64 -19.07 -30.65
CA ASN A 31 -10.30 -19.60 -31.85
C ASN A 31 -10.84 -20.99 -31.61
N VAL A 32 -11.97 -21.29 -32.26
CA VAL A 32 -12.58 -22.62 -32.30
C VAL A 32 -12.09 -23.35 -33.55
N TYR A 33 -11.62 -24.58 -33.38
CA TYR A 33 -11.19 -25.47 -34.45
C TYR A 33 -12.19 -26.60 -34.65
N LEU A 34 -12.13 -27.22 -35.83
CA LEU A 34 -13.03 -28.35 -36.16
C LEU A 34 -12.83 -29.55 -35.21
N ARG A 35 -11.58 -29.78 -34.76
CA ARG A 35 -11.23 -30.80 -33.75
C ARG A 35 -11.87 -30.57 -32.39
N ASP A 36 -12.30 -29.32 -32.10
CA ASP A 36 -12.94 -29.00 -30.82
C ASP A 36 -14.39 -29.46 -30.77
N LEU A 37 -15.00 -29.68 -31.96
CA LEU A 37 -16.36 -30.18 -32.09
C LEU A 37 -16.44 -31.67 -32.38
N PHE A 38 -15.49 -32.23 -33.15
CA PHE A 38 -15.55 -33.58 -33.63
C PHE A 38 -14.24 -34.34 -33.38
N ASP A 39 -14.33 -35.54 -32.79
CA ASP A 39 -13.26 -36.52 -32.82
C ASP A 39 -13.13 -37.04 -34.26
N ASP A 40 -11.89 -37.30 -34.69
CA ASP A 40 -11.59 -37.75 -36.04
C ASP A 40 -12.12 -36.85 -37.17
N ALA A 41 -11.98 -35.54 -37.00
CA ALA A 41 -12.32 -34.56 -38.03
C ALA A 41 -11.50 -34.67 -39.33
N GLY A 42 -10.58 -35.64 -39.41
CA GLY A 42 -9.78 -35.93 -40.58
C GLY A 42 -8.75 -34.83 -40.89
N ALA A 43 -8.46 -34.64 -42.20
CA ALA A 43 -7.45 -33.66 -42.64
C ALA A 43 -7.80 -32.20 -42.33
N ASN A 44 -9.07 -31.90 -41.98
CA ASN A 44 -9.56 -30.58 -41.68
C ASN A 44 -9.59 -30.26 -40.17
N ALA A 45 -9.07 -31.14 -39.30
CA ALA A 45 -9.13 -31.01 -37.85
C ALA A 45 -8.65 -29.62 -37.33
N ASP A 46 -7.60 -29.07 -37.91
CA ASP A 46 -7.00 -27.79 -37.53
C ASP A 46 -7.63 -26.58 -38.25
N ARG A 47 -8.76 -26.78 -38.93
CA ARG A 47 -9.45 -25.66 -39.59
C ARG A 47 -10.13 -24.77 -38.57
N VAL A 48 -9.83 -23.47 -38.64
CA VAL A 48 -10.49 -22.46 -37.79
C VAL A 48 -11.91 -22.28 -38.25
N LEU A 49 -12.86 -22.40 -37.35
CA LEU A 49 -14.29 -22.20 -37.56
C LEU A 49 -14.71 -20.75 -37.28
N GLY A 50 -14.07 -20.13 -36.31
CA GLY A 50 -14.37 -18.77 -35.90
C GLY A 50 -13.79 -18.44 -34.54
N PRO A 51 -14.10 -17.23 -34.02
CA PRO A 51 -13.70 -16.86 -32.67
C PRO A 51 -14.45 -17.69 -31.62
N GLY A 52 -13.72 -18.06 -30.56
CA GLY A 52 -14.29 -18.67 -29.37
C GLY A 52 -14.96 -17.66 -28.44
N PRO A 53 -15.50 -18.10 -27.31
CA PRO A 53 -15.98 -17.21 -26.27
C PRO A 53 -14.83 -16.45 -25.62
N ASP A 54 -15.16 -15.39 -24.90
CA ASP A 54 -14.20 -14.75 -23.99
C ASP A 54 -13.77 -15.70 -22.86
N PRO A 55 -12.60 -15.50 -22.24
CA PRO A 55 -12.18 -16.31 -21.10
C PRO A 55 -13.24 -16.31 -19.99
N GLY A 56 -13.57 -17.50 -19.46
CA GLY A 56 -14.67 -17.71 -18.53
C GLY A 56 -16.05 -17.82 -19.18
N GLY A 57 -16.13 -17.64 -20.50
CA GLY A 57 -17.37 -17.77 -21.28
C GLY A 57 -17.55 -19.16 -21.88
N ARG A 58 -18.75 -19.36 -22.46
CA ARG A 58 -19.11 -20.59 -23.17
C ARG A 58 -19.98 -20.29 -24.39
N ILE A 59 -19.83 -21.13 -25.42
CA ILE A 59 -20.68 -21.12 -26.63
C ILE A 59 -21.35 -22.48 -26.74
N ILE A 60 -22.62 -22.48 -27.08
CA ILE A 60 -23.38 -23.72 -27.34
C ILE A 60 -23.63 -23.79 -28.84
N VAL A 61 -23.15 -24.82 -29.48
CA VAL A 61 -23.38 -25.12 -30.91
C VAL A 61 -24.47 -26.18 -31.03
N GLU A 62 -25.59 -25.78 -31.59
CA GLU A 62 -26.79 -26.62 -31.71
C GLU A 62 -26.68 -27.59 -32.89
N ALA A 63 -27.51 -28.65 -32.88
CA ALA A 63 -27.53 -29.72 -33.88
C ALA A 63 -27.62 -29.20 -35.32
N ALA A 64 -28.39 -28.16 -35.59
CA ALA A 64 -28.51 -27.57 -36.91
C ALA A 64 -27.19 -26.98 -37.43
N GLN A 65 -26.48 -26.24 -36.54
CA GLN A 65 -25.18 -25.66 -36.85
C GLN A 65 -24.10 -26.73 -36.98
N LEU A 66 -24.10 -27.71 -36.11
CA LEU A 66 -23.19 -28.88 -36.17
C LEU A 66 -23.34 -29.61 -37.51
N ASN A 67 -24.57 -29.86 -37.97
CA ASN A 67 -24.81 -30.50 -39.28
C ASN A 67 -24.36 -29.61 -40.45
N ALA A 68 -24.47 -28.30 -40.35
CA ALA A 68 -24.00 -27.38 -41.38
C ALA A 68 -22.45 -27.41 -41.45
N ILE A 69 -21.79 -27.36 -40.31
CA ILE A 69 -20.32 -27.44 -40.20
C ILE A 69 -19.83 -28.80 -40.72
N ALA A 70 -20.43 -29.91 -40.29
CA ALA A 70 -20.03 -31.23 -40.74
C ALA A 70 -20.11 -31.37 -42.25
N ARG A 71 -21.18 -30.87 -42.87
CA ARG A 71 -21.34 -30.86 -44.36
C ARG A 71 -20.29 -29.95 -45.03
N GLN A 72 -20.08 -28.78 -44.52
CA GLN A 72 -19.15 -27.82 -45.09
C GLN A 72 -17.71 -28.33 -45.12
N TYR A 73 -17.27 -29.03 -44.06
CA TYR A 73 -15.91 -29.52 -43.90
C TYR A 73 -15.76 -31.02 -44.20
N ASN A 74 -16.84 -31.65 -44.75
CA ASN A 74 -16.87 -33.04 -45.14
C ASN A 74 -16.54 -34.02 -44.01
N VAL A 75 -17.05 -33.73 -42.79
CA VAL A 75 -16.94 -34.60 -41.61
C VAL A 75 -18.02 -35.65 -41.67
N ALA A 76 -17.66 -36.92 -41.47
CA ALA A 76 -18.61 -38.08 -41.51
C ALA A 76 -19.44 -38.17 -40.21
N TRP A 77 -20.19 -37.09 -39.92
CA TRP A 77 -21.06 -36.98 -38.75
C TRP A 77 -22.47 -36.52 -39.13
N ARG A 78 -23.47 -37.05 -38.46
CA ARG A 78 -24.88 -36.61 -38.52
C ARG A 78 -25.49 -36.63 -37.13
N SER A 79 -26.30 -35.62 -36.81
CA SER A 79 -27.05 -35.62 -35.55
C SER A 79 -28.05 -36.78 -35.51
N VAL A 80 -28.08 -37.45 -34.39
CA VAL A 80 -29.04 -38.51 -34.07
C VAL A 80 -30.30 -37.89 -33.47
N SER A 81 -30.17 -36.77 -32.76
CA SER A 81 -31.23 -36.06 -32.07
C SER A 81 -31.18 -34.58 -32.30
N ARG A 82 -32.32 -33.90 -32.24
CA ARG A 82 -32.40 -32.45 -32.18
C ARG A 82 -31.79 -31.87 -30.92
N ALA A 83 -31.56 -32.68 -29.88
CA ALA A 83 -30.94 -32.30 -28.64
C ALA A 83 -29.41 -32.40 -28.69
N ASP A 84 -28.81 -32.88 -29.80
CA ASP A 84 -27.37 -32.96 -29.95
C ASP A 84 -26.80 -31.51 -29.95
N ARG A 85 -25.83 -31.28 -29.07
CA ARG A 85 -25.16 -29.96 -28.92
C ARG A 85 -23.73 -30.16 -28.47
N ALA A 86 -22.87 -29.23 -28.85
CA ALA A 86 -21.54 -29.10 -28.31
C ALA A 86 -21.45 -27.84 -27.45
N VAL A 87 -20.86 -27.97 -26.29
CA VAL A 87 -20.57 -26.85 -25.39
C VAL A 87 -19.05 -26.62 -25.43
N LEU A 88 -18.67 -25.46 -25.91
CA LEU A 88 -17.30 -25.00 -25.95
C LEU A 88 -17.12 -23.98 -24.82
N GLU A 89 -16.23 -24.24 -23.90
CA GLU A 89 -15.94 -23.40 -22.76
C GLU A 89 -14.47 -22.99 -22.78
N TRP A 90 -14.19 -21.71 -22.57
CA TRP A 90 -12.82 -21.26 -22.37
C TRP A 90 -12.62 -20.97 -20.88
N PRO A 91 -11.96 -21.87 -20.13
CA PRO A 91 -11.78 -21.68 -18.70
C PRO A 91 -11.04 -20.40 -18.39
N GLY A 92 -11.58 -19.61 -17.47
CA GLY A 92 -11.02 -18.32 -17.08
C GLY A 92 -10.93 -18.15 -15.58
N ARG A 93 -10.01 -17.27 -15.15
CA ARG A 93 -9.84 -16.83 -13.76
C ARG A 93 -9.76 -15.31 -13.71
N PRO A 94 -10.15 -14.66 -12.61
CA PRO A 94 -9.94 -13.24 -12.48
C PRO A 94 -8.44 -12.91 -12.44
N LEU A 95 -8.05 -11.81 -13.07
CA LEU A 95 -6.71 -11.26 -12.93
C LEU A 95 -6.44 -10.92 -11.45
N PRO A 96 -5.32 -11.36 -10.86
CA PRO A 96 -4.94 -10.96 -9.50
C PRO A 96 -4.89 -9.44 -9.38
N ARG A 97 -5.46 -8.91 -8.29
CA ARG A 97 -5.46 -7.45 -8.04
C ARG A 97 -4.05 -6.91 -7.93
N GLU A 98 -3.16 -7.71 -7.39
CA GLU A 98 -1.75 -7.41 -7.19
C GLU A 98 -1.02 -7.13 -8.51
N ASP A 99 -1.34 -7.87 -9.58
CA ASP A 99 -0.75 -7.68 -10.91
C ASP A 99 -1.16 -6.31 -11.49
N ALA A 100 -2.42 -5.91 -11.29
CA ALA A 100 -2.90 -4.59 -11.70
C ALA A 100 -2.24 -3.48 -10.89
N ILE A 101 -2.09 -3.65 -9.56
CA ILE A 101 -1.42 -2.69 -8.67
C ILE A 101 0.04 -2.53 -9.08
N GLU A 102 0.73 -3.62 -9.39
CA GLU A 102 2.15 -3.56 -9.77
C GLU A 102 2.34 -2.86 -11.12
N ALA A 103 1.50 -3.15 -12.11
CA ALA A 103 1.52 -2.44 -13.39
C ALA A 103 1.32 -0.92 -13.21
N VAL A 104 0.38 -0.53 -12.35
CA VAL A 104 0.13 0.87 -12.00
C VAL A 104 1.32 1.46 -11.26
N ARG A 105 1.91 0.76 -10.31
CA ARG A 105 3.10 1.20 -9.55
C ARG A 105 4.24 1.58 -10.48
N VAL A 106 4.58 0.68 -11.41
CA VAL A 106 5.64 0.93 -12.41
C VAL A 106 5.34 2.19 -13.22
N ALA A 107 4.09 2.34 -13.70
CA ALA A 107 3.72 3.47 -14.53
C ALA A 107 3.71 4.80 -13.75
N ILE A 108 3.22 4.81 -12.52
CA ILE A 108 3.17 6.03 -11.67
C ILE A 108 4.57 6.45 -11.24
N THR A 109 5.45 5.51 -10.89
CA THR A 109 6.84 5.78 -10.57
C THR A 109 7.56 6.40 -11.79
N ALA A 110 7.34 5.86 -12.99
CA ALA A 110 7.85 6.45 -14.23
C ALA A 110 7.32 7.87 -14.49
N ALA A 111 6.11 8.18 -14.01
CA ALA A 111 5.51 9.51 -14.08
C ALA A 111 5.99 10.47 -12.96
N GLY A 112 6.95 10.05 -12.12
CA GLY A 112 7.58 10.89 -11.09
C GLY A 112 6.95 10.80 -9.70
N ALA A 113 6.13 9.81 -9.42
CA ALA A 113 5.67 9.53 -8.05
C ALA A 113 6.80 8.94 -7.18
N ALA A 114 6.61 8.98 -5.87
CA ALA A 114 7.52 8.33 -4.93
C ALA A 114 7.53 6.81 -5.16
N ASP A 115 8.73 6.20 -5.03
CA ASP A 115 8.88 4.74 -5.19
C ASP A 115 8.03 3.96 -4.17
N ASP A 116 7.90 4.51 -2.95
CA ASP A 116 7.06 3.95 -1.92
C ASP A 116 5.71 4.66 -1.88
N CYS A 117 4.73 4.08 -2.59
CA CYS A 117 3.35 4.56 -2.59
C CYS A 117 2.36 3.42 -2.30
N ASP A 118 1.31 3.76 -1.57
CA ASP A 118 0.14 2.90 -1.38
C ASP A 118 -0.85 3.18 -2.51
N ILE A 119 -1.20 2.13 -3.28
CA ILE A 119 -2.09 2.24 -4.43
C ILE A 119 -3.43 1.62 -4.07
N ASP A 120 -4.46 2.44 -4.05
CA ASP A 120 -5.83 2.01 -3.85
C ASP A 120 -6.62 2.07 -5.17
N LEU A 121 -7.30 0.96 -5.50
CA LEU A 121 -8.13 0.80 -6.68
C LEU A 121 -9.59 0.57 -6.25
N PRO A 122 -10.32 1.59 -5.83
CA PRO A 122 -11.71 1.43 -5.43
C PRO A 122 -12.56 1.01 -6.64
N GLY A 123 -13.41 0.00 -6.45
CA GLY A 123 -14.30 -0.47 -7.51
C GLY A 123 -13.62 -1.22 -8.67
N PHE A 124 -12.36 -1.62 -8.53
CA PHE A 124 -11.70 -2.44 -9.54
C PHE A 124 -12.41 -3.78 -9.70
N THR A 125 -12.92 -4.03 -10.90
CA THR A 125 -13.45 -5.32 -11.32
C THR A 125 -12.40 -6.04 -12.13
N PRO A 126 -11.80 -7.13 -11.63
CA PRO A 126 -10.75 -7.85 -12.34
C PRO A 126 -11.28 -8.42 -13.67
N PRO A 127 -10.64 -8.18 -14.81
CA PRO A 127 -10.96 -8.87 -16.04
C PRO A 127 -10.65 -10.36 -15.90
N ILE A 128 -11.40 -11.17 -16.65
CA ILE A 128 -11.20 -12.63 -16.66
C ILE A 128 -10.14 -12.95 -17.70
N VAL A 129 -9.12 -13.70 -17.30
CA VAL A 129 -8.02 -14.18 -18.14
C VAL A 129 -8.04 -15.70 -18.22
N PRO A 130 -7.49 -16.33 -19.28
CA PRO A 130 -7.45 -17.79 -19.37
C PRO A 130 -6.67 -18.40 -18.21
N VAL A 131 -7.11 -19.56 -17.72
CA VAL A 131 -6.48 -20.24 -16.57
C VAL A 131 -5.03 -20.66 -16.88
N GLU A 132 -4.78 -21.10 -18.12
CA GLU A 132 -3.50 -21.66 -18.56
C GLU A 132 -2.46 -20.59 -18.92
N VAL A 133 -2.87 -19.32 -19.04
CA VAL A 133 -2.03 -18.22 -19.45
C VAL A 133 -1.44 -17.51 -18.25
N THR A 134 -0.15 -17.16 -18.32
CA THR A 134 0.47 -16.20 -17.39
C THR A 134 0.27 -14.79 -17.96
N PRO A 135 -0.68 -14.02 -17.42
CA PRO A 135 -0.97 -12.68 -17.94
C PRO A 135 0.13 -11.70 -17.55
N VAL A 136 0.43 -10.78 -18.45
CA VAL A 136 1.27 -9.61 -18.18
C VAL A 136 0.39 -8.37 -18.30
N ALA A 137 0.24 -7.66 -17.20
CA ALA A 137 -0.51 -6.41 -17.15
C ALA A 137 0.45 -5.23 -17.36
N THR A 138 0.12 -4.32 -18.27
CA THR A 138 0.88 -3.10 -18.54
C THR A 138 -0.06 -1.91 -18.64
N VAL A 139 0.41 -0.74 -18.25
CA VAL A 139 -0.35 0.51 -18.40
C VAL A 139 0.03 1.15 -19.73
N SER A 140 -0.94 1.29 -20.63
CA SER A 140 -0.76 1.91 -21.95
C SER A 140 -0.98 3.42 -21.94
N GLN A 141 -1.84 3.91 -21.05
CA GLN A 141 -2.12 5.34 -20.86
C GLN A 141 -2.26 5.61 -19.37
N LEU A 142 -1.67 6.69 -18.89
CA LEU A 142 -1.75 7.13 -17.50
C LEU A 142 -2.02 8.63 -17.48
N ASP A 143 -3.04 9.02 -16.72
CA ASP A 143 -3.28 10.39 -16.30
C ASP A 143 -3.12 10.40 -14.76
N TYR A 144 -2.08 11.07 -14.28
CA TYR A 144 -1.71 11.11 -12.86
C TYR A 144 -1.56 12.54 -12.37
N ASP A 145 -2.37 12.90 -11.38
CA ASP A 145 -2.27 14.17 -10.66
C ASP A 145 -1.46 13.99 -9.37
N SER A 146 -0.21 14.42 -9.38
CA SER A 146 0.70 14.32 -8.25
C SER A 146 0.23 15.11 -7.02
N GLY A 147 -0.59 16.15 -7.20
CA GLY A 147 -1.08 16.99 -6.09
C GLY A 147 -2.16 16.29 -5.26
N SER A 148 -3.07 15.57 -5.92
CA SER A 148 -4.16 14.84 -5.26
C SER A 148 -3.89 13.35 -5.10
N GLY A 149 -2.86 12.83 -5.75
CA GLY A 149 -2.55 11.41 -5.83
C GLY A 149 -3.55 10.60 -6.67
N ARG A 150 -4.50 11.24 -7.35
CA ARG A 150 -5.49 10.55 -8.19
C ARG A 150 -4.89 10.17 -9.52
N PHE A 151 -5.35 9.03 -10.03
CA PHE A 151 -4.98 8.61 -11.37
C PHE A 151 -6.13 7.91 -12.09
N THR A 152 -6.06 7.96 -13.42
CA THR A 152 -6.82 7.10 -14.31
C THR A 152 -5.84 6.45 -15.28
N ALA A 153 -6.04 5.16 -15.55
CA ALA A 153 -5.13 4.41 -16.40
C ALA A 153 -5.90 3.44 -17.31
N ALA A 154 -5.35 3.21 -18.50
CA ALA A 154 -5.73 2.10 -19.36
C ALA A 154 -4.75 0.97 -19.14
N LEU A 155 -5.27 -0.15 -18.64
CA LEU A 155 -4.52 -1.37 -18.38
C LEU A 155 -4.71 -2.29 -19.58
N THR A 156 -3.63 -2.71 -20.22
CA THR A 156 -3.63 -3.72 -21.29
C THR A 156 -3.03 -5.01 -20.74
N ILE A 157 -3.79 -6.10 -20.79
CA ILE A 157 -3.39 -7.42 -20.33
C ILE A 157 -3.10 -8.28 -21.56
N THR A 158 -1.89 -8.80 -21.64
CA THR A 158 -1.43 -9.67 -22.72
C THR A 158 -0.95 -11.01 -22.18
N GLY A 159 -0.90 -12.02 -23.04
CA GLY A 159 -0.35 -13.33 -22.70
C GLY A 159 -0.35 -14.24 -23.92
N ASP A 160 0.44 -15.32 -23.86
CA ASP A 160 0.56 -16.26 -24.95
C ASP A 160 -0.77 -16.96 -25.21
N GLY A 161 -1.23 -16.94 -26.47
CA GLY A 161 -2.45 -17.64 -26.86
C GLY A 161 -3.74 -16.94 -26.45
N MET A 162 -3.72 -15.67 -26.03
CA MET A 162 -4.92 -14.88 -25.76
C MET A 162 -4.95 -13.57 -26.55
N ASN A 163 -6.13 -13.06 -26.80
CA ASN A 163 -6.28 -11.69 -27.31
C ASN A 163 -5.98 -10.68 -26.20
N PRO A 164 -5.37 -9.52 -26.51
CA PRO A 164 -5.20 -8.45 -25.54
C PRO A 164 -6.55 -8.03 -24.94
N ILE A 165 -6.57 -7.82 -23.63
CA ILE A 165 -7.75 -7.33 -22.90
C ILE A 165 -7.43 -5.95 -22.38
N ASP A 166 -8.25 -4.95 -22.73
CA ASP A 166 -8.11 -3.60 -22.23
C ASP A 166 -9.13 -3.34 -21.12
N ALA A 167 -8.66 -2.76 -20.02
CA ALA A 167 -9.48 -2.36 -18.89
C ALA A 167 -9.14 -0.94 -18.45
N ARG A 168 -10.15 -0.15 -18.14
CA ARG A 168 -9.96 1.18 -17.54
C ARG A 168 -10.02 1.05 -16.03
N ILE A 169 -9.04 1.65 -15.37
CA ILE A 169 -8.93 1.68 -13.93
C ILE A 169 -8.76 3.11 -13.45
N ALA A 170 -9.30 3.38 -12.28
CA ALA A 170 -9.11 4.65 -11.59
C ALA A 170 -8.79 4.38 -10.12
N GLY A 171 -7.97 5.23 -9.53
CA GLY A 171 -7.56 5.02 -8.16
C GLY A 171 -6.82 6.20 -7.58
N ARG A 172 -6.16 5.93 -6.48
CA ARG A 172 -5.31 6.88 -5.78
C ARG A 172 -3.98 6.22 -5.43
N ALA A 173 -2.90 6.94 -5.68
CA ALA A 173 -1.57 6.60 -5.21
C ALA A 173 -1.16 7.62 -4.15
N GLU A 174 -0.95 7.16 -2.93
CA GLU A 174 -0.54 8.01 -1.81
C GLU A 174 0.88 7.65 -1.42
N ALA A 175 1.78 8.63 -1.43
CA ALA A 175 3.16 8.43 -0.98
C ALA A 175 3.15 8.00 0.49
N MET A 176 3.98 7.02 0.80
CA MET A 176 4.18 6.50 2.15
C MET A 176 5.50 7.02 2.71
N LEU A 177 5.55 7.23 4.00
CA LEU A 177 6.77 7.59 4.72
C LEU A 177 6.84 6.80 6.01
N GLU A 178 8.05 6.37 6.37
CA GLU A 178 8.29 5.79 7.68
C GLU A 178 8.29 6.87 8.75
N ALA A 179 7.46 6.68 9.77
CA ALA A 179 7.36 7.58 10.90
C ALA A 179 7.12 6.81 12.20
N PRO A 180 7.58 7.33 13.35
CA PRO A 180 7.25 6.78 14.65
C PRO A 180 5.75 6.92 14.94
N VAL A 181 5.12 5.79 15.25
CA VAL A 181 3.72 5.72 15.67
C VAL A 181 3.62 5.10 17.06
N SER A 182 2.60 5.49 17.82
CA SER A 182 2.33 4.88 19.11
C SER A 182 1.88 3.42 18.98
N VAL A 183 2.37 2.54 19.83
CA VAL A 183 1.94 1.13 19.89
C VAL A 183 0.57 1.02 20.53
N THR A 184 0.33 1.76 21.61
CA THR A 184 -0.91 1.79 22.38
C THR A 184 -1.42 3.21 22.52
N ARG A 185 -2.61 3.37 23.09
CA ARG A 185 -3.09 4.71 23.46
C ARG A 185 -2.22 5.26 24.59
N LEU A 186 -1.64 6.43 24.36
CA LEU A 186 -0.80 7.14 25.32
C LEU A 186 -1.53 8.33 25.90
N LEU A 187 -1.36 8.56 27.19
CA LEU A 187 -1.98 9.65 27.92
C LEU A 187 -1.07 10.88 27.98
N PRO A 188 -1.62 12.08 28.25
CA PRO A 188 -0.80 13.24 28.55
C PRO A 188 0.14 12.97 29.74
N GLU A 189 1.26 13.68 29.78
CA GLU A 189 2.31 13.56 30.81
C GLU A 189 3.08 12.24 30.81
N THR A 190 2.75 11.29 29.92
CA THR A 190 3.55 10.07 29.73
C THR A 190 4.91 10.40 29.13
N VAL A 191 5.98 9.94 29.77
CA VAL A 191 7.33 9.99 29.22
C VAL A 191 7.52 8.79 28.28
N LEU A 192 7.82 9.05 27.02
CA LEU A 192 7.90 8.06 25.95
C LEU A 192 9.14 7.18 26.12
N ARG A 193 8.93 5.87 26.05
CA ARG A 193 9.95 4.83 26.04
C ARG A 193 10.04 4.20 24.66
N SER A 194 11.12 3.50 24.39
CA SER A 194 11.29 2.76 23.13
C SER A 194 10.14 1.77 22.86
N ASP A 195 9.57 1.17 23.89
CA ASP A 195 8.52 0.15 23.79
C ASP A 195 7.12 0.76 23.50
N ASP A 196 6.96 2.05 23.76
CA ASP A 196 5.70 2.78 23.51
C ASP A 196 5.51 3.14 22.06
N VAL A 197 6.57 3.03 21.24
CA VAL A 197 6.63 3.53 19.87
C VAL A 197 7.26 2.51 18.93
N ARG A 198 6.81 2.54 17.66
CA ARG A 198 7.40 1.73 16.59
C ARG A 198 7.46 2.55 15.32
N ILE A 199 8.40 2.22 14.45
CA ILE A 199 8.41 2.77 13.09
C ILE A 199 7.34 2.04 12.28
N ALA A 200 6.50 2.80 11.58
CA ALA A 200 5.50 2.27 10.67
C ALA A 200 5.39 3.15 9.43
N ARG A 201 4.96 2.52 8.33
CA ARG A 201 4.63 3.23 7.10
C ARG A 201 3.31 3.97 7.28
N VAL A 202 3.32 5.27 7.03
CA VAL A 202 2.16 6.16 7.19
C VAL A 202 2.00 6.99 5.92
N ARG A 203 0.76 7.20 5.48
CA ARG A 203 0.45 8.04 4.33
C ARG A 203 0.91 9.47 4.58
N THR A 204 1.62 10.06 3.61
CA THR A 204 2.13 11.42 3.74
C THR A 204 1.03 12.46 3.93
N THR A 205 -0.17 12.20 3.41
CA THR A 205 -1.36 13.05 3.61
C THR A 205 -1.80 13.14 5.07
N LEU A 206 -1.47 12.15 5.90
CA LEU A 206 -1.70 12.15 7.35
C LEU A 206 -0.55 12.79 8.13
N LEU A 207 0.58 13.05 7.46
CA LEU A 207 1.76 13.64 8.07
C LEU A 207 1.73 15.15 7.88
N GLN A 208 1.69 15.88 8.98
CA GLN A 208 1.99 17.31 8.98
C GLN A 208 3.51 17.50 9.06
N ASN A 209 4.00 18.69 8.73
CA ASN A 209 5.43 18.99 8.69
C ASN A 209 6.15 18.83 10.04
N ASP A 210 5.40 18.69 11.13
CA ASP A 210 5.87 18.57 12.50
C ASP A 210 5.95 17.12 13.04
N VAL A 211 5.77 16.10 12.19
CA VAL A 211 5.87 14.69 12.61
C VAL A 211 7.33 14.31 12.84
N ALA A 212 7.58 13.60 13.94
CA ALA A 212 8.89 13.05 14.25
C ALA A 212 9.32 12.02 13.16
N ARG A 213 10.60 12.02 12.82
CA ARG A 213 11.16 11.14 11.78
C ARG A 213 12.02 9.99 12.32
N SER A 214 12.44 10.10 13.58
CA SER A 214 13.27 9.08 14.22
C SER A 214 12.85 8.87 15.67
N LEU A 215 13.18 7.70 16.22
CA LEU A 215 12.92 7.38 17.63
C LEU A 215 13.72 8.29 18.57
N ASP A 216 14.94 8.69 18.20
CA ASP A 216 15.80 9.54 19.03
C ASP A 216 15.19 10.92 19.28
N GLN A 217 14.32 11.39 18.42
CA GLN A 217 13.62 12.68 18.58
C GLN A 217 12.54 12.63 19.65
N ILE A 218 12.06 11.44 20.03
CA ILE A 218 10.85 11.27 20.82
C ILE A 218 11.07 10.48 22.11
N VAL A 219 12.01 9.55 22.12
CA VAL A 219 12.32 8.77 23.33
C VAL A 219 12.85 9.70 24.43
N GLY A 220 12.27 9.59 25.62
CA GLY A 220 12.58 10.47 26.74
C GLY A 220 11.81 11.80 26.75
N MET A 221 11.04 12.10 25.71
CA MET A 221 10.13 13.25 25.69
C MET A 221 8.80 12.93 26.38
N GLN A 222 8.11 13.92 26.87
CA GLN A 222 6.82 13.81 27.54
C GLN A 222 5.71 14.30 26.62
N LEU A 223 4.59 13.59 26.61
CA LEU A 223 3.39 13.98 25.84
C LEU A 223 2.63 15.13 26.53
N ARG A 224 2.25 16.12 25.73
CA ARG A 224 1.33 17.19 26.14
C ARG A 224 -0.14 16.84 25.91
N ARG A 225 -0.42 15.99 24.92
CA ARG A 225 -1.77 15.58 24.51
C ARG A 225 -1.87 14.07 24.38
N PRO A 226 -3.08 13.51 24.50
CA PRO A 226 -3.27 12.09 24.31
C PRO A 226 -3.05 11.73 22.82
N VAL A 227 -2.43 10.57 22.59
CA VAL A 227 -2.19 10.01 21.26
C VAL A 227 -2.88 8.65 21.19
N ALA A 228 -3.66 8.40 20.14
CA ALA A 228 -4.30 7.10 19.93
C ALA A 228 -3.31 6.08 19.39
N ALA A 229 -3.58 4.80 19.60
CA ALA A 229 -2.77 3.71 19.04
C ALA A 229 -2.67 3.83 17.51
N GLY A 230 -1.47 3.65 16.97
CA GLY A 230 -1.18 3.75 15.53
C GLY A 230 -1.07 5.17 14.96
N GLN A 231 -1.27 6.20 15.78
CA GLN A 231 -1.10 7.58 15.31
C GLN A 231 0.37 8.00 15.30
N PRO A 232 0.80 8.75 14.26
CA PRO A 232 2.14 9.33 14.21
C PRO A 232 2.33 10.39 15.29
N LEU A 233 3.54 10.44 15.86
CA LEU A 233 3.89 11.36 16.94
C LEU A 233 4.37 12.69 16.34
N ARG A 234 3.78 13.79 16.83
CA ARG A 234 4.15 15.15 16.41
C ARG A 234 5.12 15.76 17.39
N LEU A 235 6.11 16.46 16.88
CA LEU A 235 7.08 17.18 17.73
C LEU A 235 6.40 18.28 18.56
N THR A 236 5.34 18.91 18.06
CA THR A 236 4.54 19.92 18.77
C THR A 236 3.78 19.37 19.97
N ASP A 237 3.45 18.07 19.97
CA ASP A 237 2.78 17.40 21.08
C ASP A 237 3.75 16.87 22.13
N LEU A 238 5.05 17.09 21.94
CA LEU A 238 6.12 16.64 22.83
C LEU A 238 6.72 17.82 23.61
N THR A 239 7.19 17.52 24.80
CA THR A 239 7.93 18.44 25.65
C THR A 239 9.02 17.69 26.40
N ARG A 240 10.04 18.38 26.88
CA ARG A 240 11.00 17.77 27.78
C ARG A 240 10.33 17.48 29.12
N PRO A 241 10.51 16.29 29.72
CA PRO A 241 9.95 16.00 31.03
C PRO A 241 10.54 16.98 32.08
N PRO A 242 9.73 17.49 33.01
CA PRO A 242 10.22 18.39 34.05
C PRO A 242 11.14 17.62 35.01
N LEU A 243 12.36 18.13 35.20
CA LEU A 243 13.33 17.63 36.19
C LEU A 243 13.07 18.19 37.57
N VAL A 244 12.31 19.28 37.65
CA VAL A 244 11.85 19.92 38.86
C VAL A 244 10.35 20.04 38.80
N GLN A 245 9.62 19.52 39.79
CA GLN A 245 8.18 19.66 39.88
C GLN A 245 7.82 20.87 40.74
N ARG A 246 6.68 21.49 40.45
CA ARG A 246 6.13 22.57 41.30
C ARG A 246 5.90 22.06 42.72
N GLY A 247 6.32 22.82 43.70
CA GLY A 247 6.21 22.48 45.12
C GLY A 247 7.33 21.55 45.66
N SER A 248 8.20 21.05 44.78
CA SER A 248 9.32 20.21 45.24
C SER A 248 10.42 21.05 45.87
N THR A 249 11.11 20.47 46.84
CA THR A 249 12.33 21.06 47.42
C THR A 249 13.49 20.83 46.47
N VAL A 250 14.19 21.91 46.13
CA VAL A 250 15.32 21.92 45.21
C VAL A 250 16.58 22.46 45.89
N ARG A 251 17.72 21.98 45.44
CA ARG A 251 19.02 22.52 45.84
C ARG A 251 19.34 23.69 44.92
N ILE A 252 19.55 24.88 45.51
CA ILE A 252 20.05 26.05 44.78
C ILE A 252 21.56 26.03 44.85
N GLU A 253 22.21 26.28 43.72
CA GLU A 253 23.62 26.56 43.58
C GLU A 253 23.80 27.94 43.00
N LEU A 254 24.53 28.77 43.71
CA LEU A 254 24.98 30.09 43.25
C LEU A 254 26.49 30.02 43.07
N SER A 255 26.99 30.22 41.85
CA SER A 255 28.39 30.26 41.54
C SER A 255 28.77 31.64 40.97
N SER A 256 29.64 32.35 41.64
CA SER A 256 30.14 33.67 41.20
C SER A 256 31.60 33.85 41.60
N ALA A 257 32.45 34.21 40.66
CA ALA A 257 33.86 34.67 40.87
C ALA A 257 34.63 33.90 41.95
N GLY A 258 34.57 32.58 42.00
CA GLY A 258 35.28 31.73 42.97
C GLY A 258 34.50 31.43 44.26
N LEU A 259 33.31 31.97 44.43
CA LEU A 259 32.42 31.66 45.56
C LEU A 259 31.30 30.70 45.07
N SER A 260 31.16 29.57 45.74
CA SER A 260 30.01 28.66 45.57
C SER A 260 29.19 28.64 46.85
N VAL A 261 27.92 29.00 46.71
CA VAL A 261 26.95 28.96 47.83
C VAL A 261 25.84 28.00 47.47
N THR A 262 25.56 27.07 48.39
CA THR A 262 24.43 26.13 48.23
C THR A 262 23.34 26.42 49.25
N GLY A 263 22.11 26.26 48.85
CA GLY A 263 20.94 26.43 49.72
C GLY A 263 19.79 25.53 49.32
N GLN A 264 18.71 25.65 50.04
CA GLN A 264 17.46 24.92 49.73
C GLN A 264 16.35 25.91 49.39
N ALA A 265 15.52 25.57 48.41
CA ALA A 265 14.34 26.31 48.02
C ALA A 265 13.18 25.39 47.65
N VAL A 266 12.01 25.98 47.60
CA VAL A 266 10.81 25.35 47.07
C VAL A 266 10.58 25.88 45.65
N ALA A 267 10.44 24.98 44.69
CA ALA A 267 10.12 25.36 43.31
C ALA A 267 8.65 25.85 43.19
N LEU A 268 8.46 27.03 42.65
CA LEU A 268 7.12 27.59 42.43
C LEU A 268 6.56 27.22 41.06
N ASP A 269 7.45 26.86 40.11
CA ASP A 269 7.11 26.39 38.77
C ASP A 269 7.78 25.06 38.53
N ALA A 270 7.18 24.24 37.65
CA ALA A 270 7.87 23.06 37.13
C ALA A 270 8.81 23.49 36.02
N GLY A 271 9.91 22.72 35.79
CA GLY A 271 10.86 23.04 34.73
C GLY A 271 11.67 21.85 34.27
N ALA A 272 11.90 21.80 32.96
CA ALA A 272 12.81 20.86 32.32
C ALA A 272 14.26 21.37 32.38
N ASP A 273 15.21 20.52 31.92
CA ASP A 273 16.62 20.91 31.86
C ASP A 273 16.83 22.21 31.08
N GLY A 274 17.59 23.13 31.66
CA GLY A 274 17.90 24.44 31.10
C GLY A 274 16.80 25.50 31.23
N GLU A 275 15.61 25.16 31.69
CA GLU A 275 14.51 26.12 31.86
C GLU A 275 14.73 27.04 33.08
N LYS A 276 14.27 28.29 32.98
CA LYS A 276 14.30 29.27 34.06
C LYS A 276 12.99 29.20 34.83
N ILE A 277 13.07 28.84 36.11
CA ILE A 277 11.91 28.70 37.01
C ILE A 277 12.01 29.64 38.21
N ARG A 278 10.89 29.94 38.82
CA ARG A 278 10.83 30.67 40.08
C ARG A 278 10.99 29.70 41.23
N VAL A 279 11.84 30.06 42.15
CA VAL A 279 12.06 29.30 43.41
C VAL A 279 11.97 30.24 44.60
N GLN A 280 11.51 29.75 45.76
CA GLN A 280 11.50 30.48 47.00
C GLN A 280 12.49 29.88 47.95
N ASN A 281 13.49 30.65 48.39
CA ASN A 281 14.47 30.21 49.38
C ASN A 281 13.75 29.91 50.72
N ILE A 282 13.99 28.75 51.29
CA ILE A 282 13.27 28.33 52.53
C ILE A 282 13.66 29.20 53.70
N THR A 283 14.93 29.60 53.80
CA THR A 283 15.45 30.39 54.93
C THR A 283 15.08 31.87 54.86
N SER A 284 15.37 32.49 53.73
CA SER A 284 15.13 33.94 53.57
C SER A 284 13.75 34.31 53.03
N ARG A 285 12.95 33.33 52.56
CA ARG A 285 11.69 33.50 51.86
C ARG A 285 11.76 34.35 50.60
N ALA A 286 12.94 34.69 50.12
CA ALA A 286 13.17 35.44 48.92
C ALA A 286 12.80 34.66 47.67
N PHE A 287 12.19 35.35 46.69
CA PHE A 287 11.91 34.76 45.36
C PHE A 287 13.13 34.95 44.47
N LEU A 288 13.55 33.89 43.79
CA LEU A 288 14.68 33.90 42.91
C LEU A 288 14.30 33.24 41.60
N PHE A 289 14.92 33.68 40.52
CA PHE A 289 14.91 32.96 39.26
C PHE A 289 16.14 32.05 39.16
N ALA A 290 15.93 30.80 38.88
CA ALA A 290 17.00 29.82 38.77
C ALA A 290 16.81 28.96 37.53
N ARG A 291 17.89 28.53 36.92
CA ARG A 291 17.92 27.62 35.78
C ARG A 291 18.01 26.20 36.31
N VAL A 292 17.16 25.31 35.83
CA VAL A 292 17.23 23.89 36.13
C VAL A 292 18.49 23.30 35.49
N VAL A 293 19.31 22.60 36.28
CA VAL A 293 20.57 21.97 35.82
C VAL A 293 20.59 20.45 36.07
N GLY A 294 19.56 19.92 36.69
CA GLY A 294 19.40 18.50 36.93
C GLY A 294 18.21 18.19 37.84
N PRO A 295 17.95 16.91 38.10
CA PRO A 295 16.85 16.49 38.98
C PRO A 295 16.95 17.14 40.36
N GLY A 296 15.98 17.99 40.71
CA GLY A 296 15.97 18.69 41.99
C GLY A 296 17.12 19.68 42.19
N GLN A 297 17.84 20.10 41.13
CA GLN A 297 18.97 21.00 41.20
C GLN A 297 18.73 22.22 40.29
N VAL A 298 18.95 23.42 40.85
CA VAL A 298 18.80 24.66 40.12
C VAL A 298 19.97 25.57 40.37
N ARG A 299 20.39 26.32 39.36
CA ARG A 299 21.50 27.27 39.43
C ARG A 299 20.97 28.69 39.28
N VAL A 300 21.33 29.55 40.21
CA VAL A 300 21.08 30.97 40.14
C VAL A 300 22.28 31.62 39.48
N THR A 301 22.05 32.31 38.38
CA THR A 301 23.02 33.19 37.78
C THR A 301 22.75 34.58 38.37
N PRO A 302 23.74 35.28 38.97
CA PRO A 302 23.52 36.65 39.38
C PRO A 302 23.22 37.47 38.13
N ASP A 303 21.93 37.85 37.96
CA ASP A 303 21.64 38.93 37.01
C ASP A 303 22.33 40.19 37.53
N ALA A 304 22.94 40.99 36.64
CA ALA A 304 23.49 42.30 37.00
C ALA A 304 22.46 43.05 37.86
N PRO A 305 22.85 43.70 38.92
CA PRO A 305 21.94 44.33 39.86
C PRO A 305 20.96 45.23 39.10
N ALA A 306 19.67 44.97 39.23
CA ALA A 306 18.68 45.90 38.76
C ALA A 306 19.03 47.25 39.35
N ALA A 307 19.30 48.23 38.48
CA ALA A 307 19.58 49.59 38.92
C ALA A 307 18.48 50.00 39.93
N LEU A 308 18.90 50.26 41.18
CA LEU A 308 17.99 50.76 42.19
C LEU A 308 17.33 52.02 41.61
N PRO A 309 16.01 52.19 41.74
CA PRO A 309 15.41 53.42 41.30
C PRO A 309 16.06 54.56 42.07
N THR A 310 16.71 55.42 41.34
CA THR A 310 17.29 56.66 41.87
C THR A 310 16.16 57.49 42.43
N VAL A 311 16.04 57.55 43.75
CA VAL A 311 15.11 58.47 44.44
C VAL A 311 15.60 59.88 44.06
N PRO A 312 14.81 60.71 43.41
CA PRO A 312 15.22 62.08 43.11
C PRO A 312 15.39 62.82 44.44
N ALA A 313 16.58 63.31 44.70
CA ALA A 313 16.83 64.19 45.84
C ALA A 313 15.91 65.40 45.74
N ARG A 314 15.02 65.56 46.77
CA ARG A 314 14.22 66.75 46.94
C ARG A 314 15.20 67.90 47.22
N PHE A 315 15.40 68.68 46.21
CA PHE A 315 16.04 69.99 46.36
C PHE A 315 15.08 70.92 47.11
N ASN A 316 15.47 71.32 48.31
CA ASN A 316 14.73 72.34 49.11
C ASN A 316 15.56 73.67 48.94
N PRO A 317 15.07 74.71 48.25
CA PRO A 317 15.69 75.97 48.23
C PRO A 317 15.33 76.81 49.47
N PRO A 318 16.16 77.83 49.82
CA PRO A 318 16.07 78.59 51.07
C PRO A 318 14.87 79.51 51.17
#